data_2dd2ebaa5628eac10c3c33474fe2a196
#
_entry.id   2dd2ebaa5628eac10c3c33474fe2a196
#
_cell.length_a   1.000
_cell.length_b   1.000
_cell.length_c   1.000
_cell.angle_alpha   90.00
_cell.angle_beta   90.00
_cell.angle_gamma   90.00
#
_symmetry.space_group_name_H-M   'P 1'
#
loop_
_entity.id
_entity.type
_entity.pdbx_description
1 polymer ?
#
loop_
_entity_poly.entity_id
_entity_poly.type
_entity_poly.pdbx_seq_one_letter_code
_entity_poly.pdbx_strand_id
1 'polypeptide(L)'
;MDRKEKILSYMCSKEYIPLKFAELMIVLDVPAEDEEELRDILTELCIEGKIYMTKKGRYMSVEGENSTVVGKLVCNAKGFFGFVICDDENESDIFISGDDMGDAINGDRVIVHIDDNDNAKGHRQGHITKVLERGNKVIVGVIYKEKDRYFYVRTDNRKIYSKIIIAQSDAMTAQMGDRVAVQITRYSDKKKIFGEVISVLGQQDSLKSCIEGIILGLSLIHI
;
A
#
# COMPACT_ATOMS: atom_id res chain seq x y z
N MET A 1 -24.01 -11.73 18.77
CA MET A 1 -24.03 -10.85 17.58
C MET A 1 -23.65 -11.70 16.39
N ASP A 2 -24.55 -11.87 15.44
CA ASP A 2 -24.38 -12.68 14.25
C ASP A 2 -23.27 -12.06 13.34
N ARG A 3 -22.60 -12.87 12.51
CA ARG A 3 -21.60 -12.39 11.53
C ARG A 3 -22.18 -11.26 10.65
N LYS A 4 -23.41 -11.45 10.17
CA LYS A 4 -24.16 -10.48 9.36
C LYS A 4 -24.35 -9.14 10.10
N GLU A 5 -24.74 -9.16 11.36
CA GLU A 5 -24.91 -7.96 12.17
C GLU A 5 -23.58 -7.23 12.40
N LYS A 6 -22.49 -7.95 12.61
CA LYS A 6 -21.15 -7.36 12.76
C LYS A 6 -20.68 -6.66 11.48
N ILE A 7 -20.89 -7.31 10.32
CA ILE A 7 -20.54 -6.74 9.01
C ILE A 7 -21.37 -5.47 8.75
N LEU A 8 -22.67 -5.51 8.97
CA LEU A 8 -23.54 -4.34 8.80
C LEU A 8 -23.15 -3.21 9.76
N SER A 9 -22.94 -3.52 11.05
CA SER A 9 -22.50 -2.54 12.04
C SER A 9 -21.18 -1.87 11.65
N TYR A 10 -20.21 -2.65 11.12
CA TYR A 10 -18.96 -2.10 10.58
C TYR A 10 -19.24 -1.20 9.37
N MET A 11 -20.08 -1.64 8.42
CA MET A 11 -20.39 -0.85 7.22
C MET A 11 -21.18 0.43 7.52
N CYS A 12 -21.87 0.51 8.65
CA CYS A 12 -22.56 1.71 9.12
C CYS A 12 -21.69 2.61 10.03
N SER A 13 -20.47 2.18 10.35
CA SER A 13 -19.56 2.96 11.20
C SER A 13 -18.96 4.14 10.44
N LYS A 14 -18.54 5.19 11.17
CA LYS A 14 -17.82 6.34 10.60
C LYS A 14 -16.48 5.98 9.95
N GLU A 15 -15.93 4.83 10.31
CA GLU A 15 -14.64 4.33 9.81
C GLU A 15 -14.78 3.51 8.53
N TYR A 16 -16.01 3.16 8.13
CA TYR A 16 -16.25 2.37 6.93
C TYR A 16 -16.13 3.24 5.67
N ILE A 17 -15.54 2.65 4.66
CA ILE A 17 -15.46 3.20 3.30
C ILE A 17 -16.07 2.23 2.29
N PRO A 18 -16.55 2.74 1.15
CA PRO A 18 -17.02 1.88 0.07
C PRO A 18 -15.89 1.00 -0.48
N LEU A 19 -15.92 -0.28 -0.16
CA LEU A 19 -14.92 -1.27 -0.54
C LEU A 19 -15.46 -2.24 -1.60
N LYS A 20 -14.56 -2.76 -2.46
CA LYS A 20 -14.86 -3.90 -3.32
C LYS A 20 -14.84 -5.19 -2.51
N PHE A 21 -15.41 -6.26 -3.05
CA PHE A 21 -15.48 -7.56 -2.40
C PHE A 21 -14.11 -8.06 -1.89
N ALA A 22 -13.09 -8.06 -2.75
CA ALA A 22 -11.75 -8.49 -2.37
C ALA A 22 -11.12 -7.63 -1.27
N GLU A 23 -11.45 -6.34 -1.22
CA GLU A 23 -10.99 -5.41 -0.20
C GLU A 23 -11.70 -5.67 1.14
N LEU A 24 -13.00 -6.00 1.09
CA LEU A 24 -13.77 -6.41 2.27
C LEU A 24 -13.20 -7.67 2.91
N MET A 25 -12.83 -8.67 2.11
CA MET A 25 -12.17 -9.88 2.63
C MET A 25 -10.90 -9.53 3.43
N ILE A 26 -10.07 -8.61 2.90
CA ILE A 26 -8.83 -8.19 3.56
C ILE A 26 -9.14 -7.42 4.86
N VAL A 27 -10.07 -6.48 4.79
CA VAL A 27 -10.39 -5.61 5.94
C VAL A 27 -11.06 -6.37 7.07
N LEU A 28 -11.95 -7.32 6.72
CA LEU A 28 -12.66 -8.16 7.69
C LEU A 28 -11.85 -9.39 8.13
N ASP A 29 -10.63 -9.57 7.57
CA ASP A 29 -9.76 -10.71 7.83
C ASP A 29 -10.46 -12.06 7.59
N VAL A 30 -11.20 -12.14 6.45
CA VAL A 30 -11.96 -13.32 6.06
C VAL A 30 -11.04 -14.29 5.32
N PRO A 31 -10.89 -15.54 5.81
CA PRO A 31 -10.09 -16.54 5.11
C PRO A 31 -10.74 -16.96 3.79
N ALA A 32 -9.93 -17.45 2.84
CA ALA A 32 -10.40 -17.82 1.51
C ALA A 32 -11.50 -18.90 1.51
N GLU A 33 -11.51 -19.76 2.51
CA GLU A 33 -12.53 -20.81 2.72
C GLU A 33 -13.91 -20.24 3.09
N ASP A 34 -13.96 -19.03 3.66
CA ASP A 34 -15.21 -18.35 4.06
C ASP A 34 -15.66 -17.30 3.00
N GLU A 35 -15.05 -17.29 1.81
CA GLU A 35 -15.39 -16.33 0.73
C GLU A 35 -16.85 -16.40 0.32
N GLU A 36 -17.40 -17.62 0.14
CA GLU A 36 -18.80 -17.83 -0.26
C GLU A 36 -19.77 -17.32 0.82
N GLU A 37 -19.48 -17.59 2.10
CA GLU A 37 -20.30 -17.09 3.21
C GLU A 37 -20.37 -15.57 3.23
N LEU A 38 -19.24 -14.86 3.04
CA LEU A 38 -19.23 -13.41 2.95
C LEU A 38 -20.05 -12.92 1.75
N ARG A 39 -19.95 -13.58 0.61
CA ARG A 39 -20.70 -13.22 -0.60
C ARG A 39 -22.21 -13.36 -0.38
N ASP A 40 -22.63 -14.41 0.29
CA ASP A 40 -24.04 -14.66 0.62
C ASP A 40 -24.56 -13.58 1.60
N ILE A 41 -23.81 -13.29 2.66
CA ILE A 41 -24.16 -12.22 3.61
C ILE A 41 -24.33 -10.86 2.93
N LEU A 42 -23.40 -10.47 2.05
CA LEU A 42 -23.49 -9.20 1.34
C LEU A 42 -24.69 -9.19 0.37
N THR A 43 -24.98 -10.31 -0.27
CA THR A 43 -26.14 -10.44 -1.15
C THR A 43 -27.46 -10.31 -0.37
N GLU A 44 -27.57 -10.93 0.78
CA GLU A 44 -28.73 -10.78 1.68
C GLU A 44 -28.91 -9.34 2.14
N LEU A 45 -27.83 -8.68 2.58
CA LEU A 45 -27.88 -7.27 3.00
C LEU A 45 -28.30 -6.33 1.88
N CYS A 46 -27.90 -6.63 0.62
CA CYS A 46 -28.37 -5.91 -0.56
C CYS A 46 -29.87 -6.12 -0.82
N ILE A 47 -30.34 -7.36 -0.69
CA ILE A 47 -31.78 -7.71 -0.86
C ILE A 47 -32.62 -7.02 0.22
N GLU A 48 -32.11 -6.95 1.46
CA GLU A 48 -32.78 -6.26 2.57
C GLU A 48 -32.74 -4.71 2.43
N GLY A 49 -32.04 -4.19 1.42
CA GLY A 49 -31.89 -2.74 1.21
C GLY A 49 -31.06 -2.02 2.27
N LYS A 50 -30.27 -2.75 3.08
CA LYS A 50 -29.39 -2.19 4.11
C LYS A 50 -28.06 -1.69 3.55
N ILE A 51 -27.60 -2.34 2.48
CA ILE A 51 -26.43 -1.93 1.73
C ILE A 51 -26.75 -1.96 0.22
N TYR A 52 -25.91 -1.32 -0.58
CA TYR A 52 -26.01 -1.39 -2.04
C TYR A 52 -24.62 -1.44 -2.67
N MET A 53 -24.56 -2.00 -3.88
CA MET A 53 -23.32 -2.03 -4.67
C MET A 53 -23.34 -0.89 -5.70
N THR A 54 -22.32 -0.07 -5.70
CA THR A 54 -22.14 1.01 -6.67
C THR A 54 -21.83 0.47 -8.08
N LYS A 55 -21.96 1.31 -9.11
CA LYS A 55 -21.55 0.98 -10.50
C LYS A 55 -20.07 0.56 -10.62
N LYS A 56 -19.22 0.97 -9.69
CA LYS A 56 -17.79 0.59 -9.62
C LYS A 56 -17.54 -0.71 -8.84
N GLY A 57 -18.60 -1.43 -8.43
CA GLY A 57 -18.52 -2.70 -7.71
C GLY A 57 -18.12 -2.55 -6.23
N ARG A 58 -18.42 -1.41 -5.61
CA ARG A 58 -18.15 -1.15 -4.18
C ARG A 58 -19.44 -1.25 -3.38
N TYR A 59 -19.36 -1.85 -2.20
CA TYR A 59 -20.47 -1.94 -1.28
C TYR A 59 -20.55 -0.68 -0.40
N MET A 60 -21.76 -0.17 -0.20
CA MET A 60 -22.04 0.99 0.66
C MET A 60 -23.24 0.68 1.56
N SER A 61 -23.22 1.19 2.80
CA SER A 61 -24.41 1.21 3.65
C SER A 61 -25.36 2.31 3.20
N VAL A 62 -26.64 2.08 3.40
CA VAL A 62 -27.69 3.11 3.18
C VAL A 62 -27.66 4.17 4.31
N GLU A 63 -27.19 3.77 5.50
CA GLU A 63 -27.04 4.60 6.69
C GLU A 63 -25.57 4.63 7.11
N GLY A 64 -24.85 5.73 6.88
CA GLY A 64 -23.46 5.87 7.34
C GLY A 64 -22.80 7.18 6.90
N GLU A 65 -22.21 7.93 7.82
CA GLU A 65 -21.29 9.03 7.52
C GLU A 65 -19.88 8.47 7.34
N ASN A 66 -19.35 8.56 6.12
CA ASN A 66 -18.02 8.02 5.78
C ASN A 66 -16.93 9.09 6.03
N SER A 67 -16.11 8.89 7.07
CA SER A 67 -14.91 9.69 7.33
C SER A 67 -13.63 9.07 6.72
N THR A 68 -13.79 8.06 5.86
CA THR A 68 -12.65 7.31 5.30
C THR A 68 -12.74 7.18 3.78
N VAL A 69 -11.57 7.18 3.13
CA VAL A 69 -11.45 7.04 1.66
C VAL A 69 -10.41 6.00 1.29
N VAL A 70 -10.51 5.47 0.08
CA VAL A 70 -9.49 4.62 -0.55
C VAL A 70 -8.84 5.38 -1.69
N GLY A 71 -7.54 5.20 -1.81
CA GLY A 71 -6.79 5.76 -2.93
C GLY A 71 -5.35 5.25 -2.99
N LYS A 72 -4.61 5.80 -3.94
CA LYS A 72 -3.21 5.48 -4.19
C LYS A 72 -2.30 6.51 -3.55
N LEU A 73 -1.36 6.07 -2.71
CA LEU A 73 -0.38 6.94 -2.08
C LEU A 73 0.70 7.39 -3.08
N VAL A 74 0.85 8.69 -3.23
CA VAL A 74 1.92 9.33 -4.01
C VAL A 74 2.77 10.19 -3.08
N CYS A 75 3.98 9.71 -2.76
CA CYS A 75 4.91 10.41 -1.88
C CYS A 75 5.69 11.51 -2.63
N ASN A 76 6.09 12.54 -1.89
CA ASN A 76 7.08 13.48 -2.39
C ASN A 76 8.49 12.86 -2.42
N ALA A 77 9.41 13.45 -3.21
CA ALA A 77 10.76 12.91 -3.38
C ALA A 77 11.65 12.96 -2.12
N LYS A 78 11.20 13.61 -1.05
CA LYS A 78 11.91 13.71 0.24
C LYS A 78 11.26 12.83 1.33
N GLY A 79 10.11 12.19 1.04
CA GLY A 79 9.41 11.29 1.95
C GLY A 79 8.81 11.95 3.20
N PHE A 80 8.72 13.28 3.23
CA PHE A 80 8.17 14.00 4.39
C PHE A 80 6.65 14.06 4.40
N PHE A 81 6.03 13.90 3.25
CA PHE A 81 4.59 13.88 3.06
C PHE A 81 4.23 13.20 1.74
N GLY A 82 2.97 12.89 1.57
CA GLY A 82 2.38 12.41 0.33
C GLY A 82 0.94 12.89 0.18
N PHE A 83 0.36 12.53 -0.94
CA PHE A 83 -1.06 12.67 -1.19
C PHE A 83 -1.65 11.31 -1.52
N VAL A 84 -2.83 11.04 -1.03
CA VAL A 84 -3.61 9.91 -1.49
C VAL A 84 -4.56 10.41 -2.55
N ILE A 85 -4.31 9.97 -3.78
CA ILE A 85 -5.20 10.21 -4.93
C ILE A 85 -6.40 9.29 -4.75
N CYS A 86 -7.55 9.88 -4.49
CA CYS A 86 -8.77 9.13 -4.22
C CYS A 86 -9.25 8.37 -5.46
N ASP A 87 -9.80 7.17 -5.24
CA ASP A 87 -10.38 6.37 -6.33
C ASP A 87 -11.70 6.95 -6.84
N ASP A 88 -12.37 7.81 -6.06
CA ASP A 88 -13.54 8.57 -6.49
C ASP A 88 -13.09 9.92 -7.05
N GLU A 89 -13.44 10.21 -8.30
CA GLU A 89 -13.09 11.45 -9.01
C GLU A 89 -13.76 12.71 -8.41
N ASN A 90 -14.81 12.52 -7.60
CA ASN A 90 -15.48 13.62 -6.89
C ASN A 90 -14.82 13.99 -5.57
N GLU A 91 -13.90 13.14 -5.07
CA GLU A 91 -13.17 13.37 -3.84
C GLU A 91 -11.83 14.05 -4.13
N SER A 92 -11.51 15.09 -3.33
CA SER A 92 -10.20 15.74 -3.42
C SER A 92 -9.10 14.87 -2.81
N ASP A 93 -7.88 15.02 -3.32
CA ASP A 93 -6.69 14.34 -2.78
C ASP A 93 -6.50 14.65 -1.30
N ILE A 94 -6.11 13.65 -0.53
CA ILE A 94 -5.89 13.77 0.91
C ILE A 94 -4.39 13.91 1.20
N PHE A 95 -4.03 14.97 1.91
CA PHE A 95 -2.67 15.17 2.40
C PHE A 95 -2.37 14.20 3.55
N ILE A 96 -1.22 13.53 3.47
CA ILE A 96 -0.72 12.61 4.50
C ILE A 96 0.66 13.09 4.95
N SER A 97 0.82 13.36 6.23
CA SER A 97 2.13 13.66 6.78
C SER A 97 3.01 12.41 6.79
N GLY A 98 4.33 12.59 6.84
CA GLY A 98 5.23 11.44 6.87
C GLY A 98 5.06 10.54 8.09
N ASP A 99 4.57 11.08 9.20
CA ASP A 99 4.35 10.32 10.44
C ASP A 99 3.03 9.54 10.40
N ASP A 100 2.06 9.99 9.58
CA ASP A 100 0.74 9.40 9.41
C ASP A 100 0.68 8.34 8.29
N MET A 101 1.83 8.05 7.64
CA MET A 101 1.91 7.01 6.60
C MET A 101 2.00 5.58 7.13
N GLY A 102 2.39 5.39 8.41
CA GLY A 102 2.65 4.07 8.96
C GLY A 102 3.77 3.34 8.19
N ASP A 103 3.46 2.13 7.72
CA ASP A 103 4.35 1.30 6.91
C ASP A 103 4.10 1.41 5.39
N ALA A 104 3.17 2.28 4.99
CA ALA A 104 2.87 2.51 3.58
C ALA A 104 4.03 3.21 2.86
N ILE A 105 4.23 2.85 1.60
CA ILE A 105 5.23 3.46 0.71
C ILE A 105 4.60 3.97 -0.57
N ASN A 106 5.35 4.75 -1.34
CA ASN A 106 4.88 5.29 -2.61
C ASN A 106 4.32 4.20 -3.53
N GLY A 107 3.12 4.42 -4.02
CA GLY A 107 2.43 3.53 -4.96
C GLY A 107 1.46 2.55 -4.30
N ASP A 108 1.50 2.40 -2.98
CA ASP A 108 0.58 1.54 -2.25
C ASP A 108 -0.86 2.04 -2.36
N ARG A 109 -1.81 1.12 -2.43
CA ARG A 109 -3.24 1.40 -2.32
C ARG A 109 -3.65 1.28 -0.86
N VAL A 110 -4.22 2.34 -0.32
CA VAL A 110 -4.41 2.52 1.12
C VAL A 110 -5.82 2.95 1.48
N ILE A 111 -6.19 2.68 2.73
CA ILE A 111 -7.34 3.29 3.42
C ILE A 111 -6.81 4.46 4.24
N VAL A 112 -7.47 5.59 4.10
CA VAL A 112 -7.19 6.82 4.86
C VAL A 112 -8.40 7.17 5.70
N HIS A 113 -8.19 7.43 6.97
CA HIS A 113 -9.17 8.14 7.81
C HIS A 113 -8.93 9.64 7.65
N ILE A 114 -10.00 10.38 7.39
CA ILE A 114 -9.96 11.83 7.17
C ILE A 114 -10.07 12.49 8.53
N ASP A 115 -9.17 13.41 8.82
CA ASP A 115 -9.20 14.19 10.06
C ASP A 115 -10.25 15.32 9.95
N ASP A 116 -10.86 15.69 11.06
CA ASP A 116 -11.93 16.73 11.10
C ASP A 116 -11.42 18.13 10.71
N ASN A 117 -10.11 18.35 10.70
CA ASN A 117 -9.50 19.64 10.40
C ASN A 117 -8.61 19.56 9.16
N ASP A 118 -8.73 20.56 8.29
CA ASP A 118 -7.81 20.77 7.18
C ASP A 118 -6.42 21.15 7.71
N ASN A 119 -5.38 20.86 6.91
CA ASN A 119 -4.04 21.29 7.25
C ASN A 119 -3.88 22.82 7.12
N ALA A 120 -2.75 23.36 7.58
CA ALA A 120 -2.44 24.80 7.55
C ALA A 120 -2.48 25.44 6.14
N LYS A 121 -2.59 24.65 5.08
CA LYS A 121 -2.70 25.09 3.67
C LYS A 121 -4.11 24.90 3.10
N GLY A 122 -5.08 24.49 3.90
CA GLY A 122 -6.46 24.25 3.48
C GLY A 122 -6.65 22.98 2.66
N HIS A 123 -5.73 22.01 2.74
CA HIS A 123 -5.93 20.67 2.15
C HIS A 123 -6.54 19.75 3.20
N ARG A 124 -7.50 18.93 2.79
CA ARG A 124 -7.98 17.82 3.62
C ARG A 124 -6.79 16.95 4.01
N GLN A 125 -6.71 16.59 5.26
CA GLN A 125 -5.65 15.73 5.77
C GLN A 125 -6.23 14.48 6.42
N GLY A 126 -5.37 13.49 6.61
CA GLY A 126 -5.75 12.24 7.24
C GLY A 126 -4.54 11.38 7.54
N HIS A 127 -4.80 10.23 8.10
CA HIS A 127 -3.78 9.22 8.40
C HIS A 127 -4.13 7.88 7.75
N ILE A 128 -3.09 7.13 7.35
CA ILE A 128 -3.27 5.81 6.74
C ILE A 128 -3.57 4.79 7.84
N THR A 129 -4.74 4.16 7.74
CA THR A 129 -5.18 3.14 8.70
C THR A 129 -4.80 1.74 8.25
N LYS A 130 -4.78 1.48 6.92
CA LYS A 130 -4.44 0.16 6.37
C LYS A 130 -3.88 0.25 4.96
N VAL A 131 -2.94 -0.63 4.63
CA VAL A 131 -2.50 -0.88 3.26
C VAL A 131 -3.33 -2.03 2.69
N LEU A 132 -4.04 -1.78 1.58
CA LEU A 132 -4.87 -2.77 0.89
C LEU A 132 -4.07 -3.57 -0.13
N GLU A 133 -3.18 -2.88 -0.85
CA GLU A 133 -2.37 -3.46 -1.90
C GLU A 133 -0.99 -2.80 -1.95
N ARG A 134 0.06 -3.60 -2.06
CA ARG A 134 1.42 -3.11 -2.20
C ARG A 134 1.72 -2.75 -3.65
N GLY A 135 2.06 -1.49 -3.87
CA GLY A 135 2.40 -0.98 -5.20
C GLY A 135 3.78 -1.39 -5.69
N ASN A 136 4.66 -1.80 -4.78
CA ASN A 136 6.02 -2.22 -5.10
C ASN A 136 6.32 -3.55 -4.39
N LYS A 137 6.42 -4.63 -5.14
CA LYS A 137 6.85 -5.94 -4.64
C LYS A 137 8.36 -6.13 -4.80
N VAL A 138 8.94 -5.48 -5.80
CA VAL A 138 10.38 -5.51 -6.09
C VAL A 138 10.90 -4.08 -6.20
N ILE A 139 12.09 -3.86 -5.67
CA ILE A 139 12.78 -2.57 -5.72
C ILE A 139 14.15 -2.77 -6.37
N VAL A 140 14.50 -1.89 -7.31
CA VAL A 140 15.85 -1.82 -7.89
C VAL A 140 16.64 -0.71 -7.20
N GLY A 141 17.92 -0.99 -6.93
CA GLY A 141 18.79 -0.02 -6.29
C GLY A 141 20.24 -0.51 -6.20
N VAL A 142 21.08 0.28 -5.54
CA VAL A 142 22.52 0.01 -5.39
C VAL A 142 22.86 -0.27 -3.94
N ILE A 143 23.64 -1.31 -3.67
CA ILE A 143 24.20 -1.59 -2.35
C ILE A 143 25.25 -0.51 -2.05
N TYR A 144 24.96 0.36 -1.07
CA TYR A 144 25.83 1.50 -0.77
C TYR A 144 26.47 1.43 0.61
N LYS A 145 26.07 0.50 1.45
CA LYS A 145 26.59 0.37 2.81
C LYS A 145 26.44 -1.08 3.29
N GLU A 146 27.47 -1.53 4.00
CA GLU A 146 27.47 -2.78 4.76
C GLU A 146 27.69 -2.47 6.25
N LYS A 147 26.91 -3.10 7.11
CA LYS A 147 27.03 -2.97 8.57
C LYS A 147 26.38 -4.16 9.27
N ASP A 148 27.09 -4.78 10.23
CA ASP A 148 26.55 -5.79 11.14
C ASP A 148 25.83 -6.96 10.42
N ARG A 149 26.44 -7.51 9.36
CA ARG A 149 25.91 -8.57 8.50
C ARG A 149 24.67 -8.18 7.68
N TYR A 150 24.44 -6.87 7.48
CA TYR A 150 23.39 -6.35 6.63
C TYR A 150 23.95 -5.46 5.55
N PHE A 151 23.36 -5.56 4.36
CA PHE A 151 23.51 -4.59 3.30
C PHE A 151 22.38 -3.59 3.31
N TYR A 152 22.70 -2.36 2.94
CA TYR A 152 21.75 -1.27 2.78
C TYR A 152 21.70 -0.88 1.31
N VAL A 153 20.49 -0.85 0.75
CA VAL A 153 20.26 -0.54 -0.66
C VAL A 153 19.64 0.86 -0.77
N ARG A 154 20.22 1.67 -1.64
CA ARG A 154 19.67 2.94 -2.08
C ARG A 154 18.89 2.70 -3.35
N THR A 155 17.57 2.86 -3.29
CA THR A 155 16.70 2.67 -4.45
C THR A 155 16.85 3.78 -5.48
N ASP A 156 16.61 3.45 -6.76
CA ASP A 156 16.53 4.41 -7.85
C ASP A 156 15.24 5.24 -7.80
N ASN A 157 14.19 4.71 -7.19
CA ASN A 157 12.94 5.43 -7.01
C ASN A 157 13.04 6.41 -5.83
N ARG A 158 13.24 7.70 -6.13
CA ARG A 158 13.38 8.77 -5.13
C ARG A 158 12.14 8.99 -4.26
N LYS A 159 10.98 8.45 -4.63
CA LYS A 159 9.74 8.53 -3.84
C LYS A 159 9.64 7.44 -2.75
N ILE A 160 10.53 6.42 -2.79
CA ILE A 160 10.64 5.42 -1.73
C ILE A 160 11.75 5.86 -0.78
N TYR A 161 11.36 6.47 0.33
CA TYR A 161 12.30 7.02 1.33
C TYR A 161 12.69 6.04 2.44
N SER A 162 12.20 4.80 2.38
CA SER A 162 12.48 3.77 3.38
C SER A 162 13.89 3.23 3.25
N LYS A 163 14.49 2.85 4.39
CA LYS A 163 15.78 2.14 4.40
C LYS A 163 15.55 0.70 3.99
N ILE A 164 16.14 0.28 2.87
CA ILE A 164 16.06 -1.09 2.38
C ILE A 164 17.23 -1.85 2.97
N ILE A 165 16.92 -2.94 3.66
CA ILE A 165 17.87 -3.74 4.45
C ILE A 165 17.80 -5.18 3.96
N ILE A 166 18.95 -5.77 3.67
CA ILE A 166 19.10 -7.17 3.21
C ILE A 166 20.08 -7.86 4.14
N ALA A 167 19.75 -9.04 4.63
CA ALA A 167 20.73 -9.84 5.35
C ALA A 167 21.79 -10.36 4.36
N GLN A 168 23.04 -10.51 4.78
CA GLN A 168 24.09 -11.06 3.91
C GLN A 168 23.77 -12.46 3.39
N SER A 169 23.03 -13.28 4.19
CA SER A 169 22.54 -14.59 3.76
C SER A 169 21.59 -14.52 2.55
N ASP A 170 20.89 -13.39 2.40
CA ASP A 170 19.82 -13.19 1.43
C ASP A 170 20.29 -12.33 0.24
N ALA A 171 21.60 -12.05 0.17
CA ALA A 171 22.21 -11.17 -0.81
C ALA A 171 22.72 -11.88 -2.06
N MET A 172 22.57 -13.22 -2.17
CA MET A 172 23.17 -14.03 -3.22
C MET A 172 24.70 -13.78 -3.32
N THR A 173 25.19 -13.39 -4.51
CA THR A 173 26.62 -13.04 -4.78
C THR A 173 26.85 -11.53 -4.78
N ALA A 174 25.85 -10.73 -4.39
CA ALA A 174 25.92 -9.28 -4.47
C ALA A 174 26.96 -8.70 -3.48
N GLN A 175 27.67 -7.66 -3.92
CA GLN A 175 28.70 -6.96 -3.18
C GLN A 175 28.42 -5.46 -3.10
N MET A 176 29.22 -4.75 -2.34
CA MET A 176 29.20 -3.28 -2.29
C MET A 176 29.38 -2.67 -3.66
N GLY A 177 28.50 -1.75 -4.05
CA GLY A 177 28.49 -1.07 -5.34
C GLY A 177 27.66 -1.77 -6.41
N ASP A 178 27.21 -2.99 -6.18
CA ASP A 178 26.35 -3.69 -7.12
C ASP A 178 24.95 -3.12 -7.16
N ARG A 179 24.39 -3.09 -8.37
CA ARG A 179 22.98 -2.83 -8.63
C ARG A 179 22.21 -4.13 -8.52
N VAL A 180 21.15 -4.14 -7.72
CA VAL A 180 20.39 -5.33 -7.39
C VAL A 180 18.90 -5.10 -7.54
N ALA A 181 18.18 -6.17 -7.88
CA ALA A 181 16.72 -6.24 -7.72
C ALA A 181 16.43 -7.00 -6.42
N VAL A 182 15.62 -6.37 -5.58
CA VAL A 182 15.29 -6.82 -4.22
C VAL A 182 13.81 -7.11 -4.13
N GLN A 183 13.46 -8.37 -3.85
CA GLN A 183 12.10 -8.76 -3.47
C GLN A 183 11.84 -8.29 -2.05
N ILE A 184 10.76 -7.56 -1.82
CA ILE A 184 10.37 -7.14 -0.48
C ILE A 184 9.74 -8.33 0.24
N THR A 185 10.25 -8.63 1.45
CA THR A 185 9.73 -9.70 2.31
C THR A 185 8.96 -9.15 3.50
N ARG A 186 9.30 -7.94 3.96
CA ARG A 186 8.63 -7.33 5.12
C ARG A 186 8.73 -5.80 5.10
N TYR A 187 7.63 -5.14 5.44
CA TYR A 187 7.55 -3.71 5.72
C TYR A 187 7.56 -3.46 7.23
N SER A 188 7.97 -2.27 7.66
CA SER A 188 8.00 -1.87 9.07
C SER A 188 7.67 -0.37 9.19
N ASP A 189 6.88 -0.06 10.19
CA ASP A 189 6.42 1.29 10.60
C ASP A 189 7.57 2.28 10.89
N LYS A 190 8.79 1.77 11.10
CA LYS A 190 9.99 2.60 11.30
C LYS A 190 10.67 2.99 9.98
N LYS A 191 9.93 3.04 8.88
CA LYS A 191 10.45 3.34 7.52
C LYS A 191 11.62 2.44 7.12
N LYS A 192 11.51 1.14 7.46
CA LYS A 192 12.45 0.09 7.07
C LYS A 192 11.74 -0.94 6.21
N ILE A 193 12.39 -1.35 5.15
CA ILE A 193 11.96 -2.42 4.26
C ILE A 193 13.00 -3.51 4.35
N PHE A 194 12.58 -4.73 4.54
CA PHE A 194 13.43 -5.90 4.51
C PHE A 194 13.15 -6.69 3.23
N GLY A 195 14.18 -7.27 2.65
CA GLY A 195 14.04 -8.02 1.40
C GLY A 195 15.21 -8.96 1.17
N GLU A 196 15.11 -9.69 0.08
CA GLU A 196 16.13 -10.59 -0.45
C GLU A 196 16.51 -10.20 -1.88
N VAL A 197 17.75 -10.41 -2.26
CA VAL A 197 18.22 -10.18 -3.64
C VAL A 197 17.70 -11.29 -4.52
N ILE A 198 16.95 -10.95 -5.56
CA ILE A 198 16.46 -11.89 -6.56
C ILE A 198 17.30 -11.85 -7.86
N SER A 199 18.05 -10.77 -8.08
CA SER A 199 18.95 -10.63 -9.23
C SER A 199 20.04 -9.61 -8.94
N VAL A 200 21.28 -9.96 -9.36
CA VAL A 200 22.41 -9.03 -9.38
C VAL A 200 22.56 -8.51 -10.82
N LEU A 201 22.33 -7.21 -11.00
CA LEU A 201 22.28 -6.55 -12.31
C LEU A 201 23.66 -6.04 -12.77
N GLY A 202 24.69 -6.25 -11.95
CA GLY A 202 26.07 -5.81 -12.23
C GLY A 202 26.44 -4.50 -11.54
N GLN A 203 27.58 -3.92 -11.91
CA GLN A 203 28.05 -2.67 -11.32
C GLN A 203 27.24 -1.47 -11.80
N GLN A 204 27.14 -0.45 -10.96
CA GLN A 204 26.27 0.73 -11.12
C GLN A 204 26.39 1.43 -12.49
N ASP A 205 27.58 1.44 -13.09
CA ASP A 205 27.90 2.21 -14.31
C ASP A 205 27.81 1.40 -15.61
N SER A 206 27.33 0.15 -15.58
CA SER A 206 27.16 -0.62 -16.79
C SER A 206 25.84 -0.30 -17.51
N LEU A 207 25.90 0.02 -18.80
CA LEU A 207 24.71 0.26 -19.65
C LEU A 207 23.72 -0.91 -19.59
N LYS A 208 24.21 -2.14 -19.50
CA LYS A 208 23.41 -3.35 -19.39
C LYS A 208 22.59 -3.37 -18.09
N SER A 209 23.20 -3.01 -16.95
CA SER A 209 22.50 -2.97 -15.66
C SER A 209 21.42 -1.89 -15.61
N CYS A 210 21.61 -0.78 -16.32
CA CYS A 210 20.59 0.26 -16.42
C CYS A 210 19.36 -0.20 -17.20
N ILE A 211 19.57 -0.88 -18.33
CA ILE A 211 18.49 -1.39 -19.18
C ILE A 211 17.70 -2.50 -18.47
N GLU A 212 18.40 -3.48 -17.86
CA GLU A 212 17.76 -4.55 -17.09
C GLU A 212 16.96 -4.02 -15.89
N GLY A 213 17.48 -2.99 -15.19
CA GLY A 213 16.77 -2.33 -14.10
C GLY A 213 15.48 -1.65 -14.56
N ILE A 214 15.49 -1.01 -15.73
CA ILE A 214 14.30 -0.37 -16.31
C ILE A 214 13.26 -1.43 -16.72
N ILE A 215 13.69 -2.51 -17.38
CA ILE A 215 12.81 -3.61 -17.80
C ILE A 215 12.15 -4.27 -16.60
N LEU A 216 12.89 -4.57 -15.53
CA LEU A 216 12.32 -5.14 -14.29
C LEU A 216 11.36 -4.18 -13.62
N GLY A 217 11.69 -2.89 -13.54
CA GLY A 217 10.80 -1.88 -12.98
C GLY A 217 9.49 -1.69 -13.75
N LEU A 218 9.53 -1.88 -15.09
CA LEU A 218 8.35 -1.76 -15.95
C LEU A 218 7.54 -3.07 -16.03
N SER A 219 8.20 -4.23 -16.06
CA SER A 219 7.54 -5.54 -16.18
C SER A 219 6.73 -5.93 -14.94
N LEU A 220 7.09 -5.42 -13.76
CA LEU A 220 6.42 -5.74 -12.50
C LEU A 220 5.18 -4.87 -12.24
N ILE A 221 4.91 -3.89 -13.09
CA ILE A 221 3.68 -3.07 -13.05
C ILE A 221 2.48 -3.80 -13.71
N HIS A 222 2.74 -4.90 -14.45
CA HIS A 222 1.72 -5.59 -15.26
C HIS A 222 1.43 -7.06 -14.86
N ILE A 223 1.83 -7.50 -13.65
CA ILE A 223 1.46 -8.84 -13.15
C ILE A 223 0.57 -8.69 -11.92
#